data_069755a23ae76a3d4fcc773f6695e1ce
#
_entry.id   069755a23ae76a3d4fcc773f6695e1ce
#
_cell.length_a   1.000
_cell.length_b   1.000
_cell.length_c   1.000
_cell.angle_alpha   90.00
_cell.angle_beta   90.00
_cell.angle_gamma   90.00
#
_symmetry.space_group_name_H-M   'P 1'
#
loop_
_entity.id
_entity.type
_entity.pdbx_description
1 polymer ?
#
loop_
_entity_poly.entity_id
_entity_poly.type
_entity_poly.pdbx_seq_one_letter_code
_entity_poly.pdbx_strand_id
1 'polypeptide(L)'
;MTNPSAFVTHGIAHAQRALAGVAALTNAHLNPSTLKRTLAQRARAELARLEIIIRRLLTLMALGLVLPPVPVRAFSVHPPCSGRVETKASTGLTGLSPRLMGPDMDGSALANATRACGPVQAAPILARLAALQALLAAPEAHARRLARTLERQRKAGEAAPMALPMNRTHRLPPELGAIATALPELLRDAFKSWESSG
;
A
#
# COMPACT_ATOMS: atom_id res chain seq x y z
N MET A 1 8.92 -25.75 -0.69
CA MET A 1 8.31 -24.71 -1.54
C MET A 1 7.19 -24.06 -0.74
N THR A 2 7.36 -22.81 -0.33
CA THR A 2 6.39 -22.10 0.51
C THR A 2 5.17 -21.76 -0.33
N ASN A 3 3.98 -22.21 0.08
CA ASN A 3 2.73 -21.90 -0.63
C ASN A 3 2.51 -20.36 -0.58
N PRO A 4 2.50 -19.65 -1.72
CA PRO A 4 2.39 -18.20 -1.75
C PRO A 4 1.11 -17.68 -1.08
N SER A 5 0.04 -18.45 -1.12
CA SER A 5 -1.23 -18.09 -0.45
C SER A 5 -1.08 -18.09 1.07
N ALA A 6 -0.46 -19.12 1.65
CA ALA A 6 -0.22 -19.20 3.10
C ALA A 6 0.72 -18.07 3.56
N PHE A 7 1.76 -17.77 2.77
CA PHE A 7 2.68 -16.67 3.05
C PHE A 7 1.95 -15.31 3.08
N VAL A 8 1.09 -15.04 2.11
CA VAL A 8 0.31 -13.79 2.04
C VAL A 8 -0.65 -13.69 3.22
N THR A 9 -1.39 -14.75 3.55
CA THR A 9 -2.32 -14.76 4.69
C THR A 9 -1.59 -14.49 5.99
N HIS A 10 -0.44 -15.14 6.21
CA HIS A 10 0.41 -14.92 7.37
C HIS A 10 0.93 -13.46 7.41
N GLY A 11 1.40 -12.95 6.26
CA GLY A 11 1.86 -11.57 6.13
C GLY A 11 0.79 -10.53 6.46
N ILE A 12 -0.44 -10.73 6.00
CA ILE A 12 -1.59 -9.86 6.30
C ILE A 12 -1.88 -9.86 7.81
N ALA A 13 -1.90 -11.04 8.45
CA ALA A 13 -2.16 -11.14 9.89
C ALA A 13 -1.08 -10.42 10.72
N HIS A 14 0.20 -10.48 10.32
CA HIS A 14 1.27 -9.74 10.98
C HIS A 14 1.18 -8.24 10.73
N ALA A 15 0.80 -7.81 9.51
CA ALA A 15 0.58 -6.41 9.21
C ALA A 15 -0.59 -5.82 10.02
N GLN A 16 -1.68 -6.57 10.22
CA GLN A 16 -2.80 -6.16 11.08
C GLN A 16 -2.36 -5.97 12.53
N ARG A 17 -1.58 -6.92 13.10
CA ARG A 17 -1.02 -6.79 14.44
C ARG A 17 -0.12 -5.57 14.59
N ALA A 18 0.73 -5.31 13.61
CA ALA A 18 1.60 -4.15 13.63
C ALA A 18 0.81 -2.83 13.53
N LEU A 19 -0.25 -2.77 12.71
CA LEU A 19 -1.15 -1.61 12.67
C LEU A 19 -1.87 -1.39 14.00
N ALA A 20 -2.30 -2.45 14.68
CA ALA A 20 -2.85 -2.35 16.03
C ALA A 20 -1.81 -1.78 17.02
N GLY A 21 -0.55 -2.17 16.88
CA GLY A 21 0.57 -1.58 17.65
C GLY A 21 0.72 -0.07 17.41
N VAL A 22 0.63 0.38 16.16
CA VAL A 22 0.67 1.82 15.84
C VAL A 22 -0.57 2.54 16.38
N ALA A 23 -1.76 1.92 16.33
CA ALA A 23 -2.97 2.48 16.90
C ALA A 23 -2.84 2.67 18.42
N ALA A 24 -2.29 1.68 19.12
CA ALA A 24 -2.01 1.76 20.54
C ALA A 24 -0.96 2.84 20.86
N LEU A 25 0.13 2.90 20.08
CA LEU A 25 1.19 3.89 20.21
C LEU A 25 0.66 5.33 20.10
N THR A 26 -0.30 5.55 19.21
CA THR A 26 -0.88 6.89 18.96
C THR A 26 -2.12 7.17 19.80
N ASN A 27 -2.56 6.24 20.63
CA ASN A 27 -3.85 6.30 21.35
C ASN A 27 -5.02 6.63 20.39
N ALA A 28 -5.03 5.98 19.21
CA ALA A 28 -5.98 6.29 18.14
C ALA A 28 -7.44 6.17 18.58
N HIS A 29 -7.75 5.31 19.54
CA HIS A 29 -9.09 5.13 20.12
C HIS A 29 -9.62 6.38 20.86
N LEU A 30 -8.73 7.26 21.32
CA LEU A 30 -9.10 8.52 21.98
C LEU A 30 -9.23 9.69 21.00
N ASN A 31 -8.98 9.47 19.71
CA ASN A 31 -8.99 10.51 18.67
C ASN A 31 -8.26 11.79 19.09
N PRO A 32 -6.98 11.71 19.47
CA PRO A 32 -6.25 12.88 19.95
C PRO A 32 -6.17 13.93 18.83
N SER A 33 -6.34 15.20 19.19
CA SER A 33 -6.18 16.31 18.23
C SER A 33 -4.72 16.53 17.85
N THR A 34 -3.81 16.30 18.81
CA THR A 34 -2.36 16.50 18.62
C THR A 34 -1.56 15.34 19.21
N LEU A 35 -0.37 15.12 18.64
CA LEU A 35 0.61 14.14 19.11
C LEU A 35 1.95 14.83 19.40
N LYS A 36 2.69 14.29 20.38
CA LYS A 36 4.10 14.66 20.57
C LYS A 36 4.86 14.41 19.25
N ARG A 37 5.73 15.34 18.85
CA ARG A 37 6.45 15.28 17.58
C ARG A 37 7.23 13.97 17.39
N THR A 38 7.93 13.51 18.41
CA THR A 38 8.69 12.25 18.35
C THR A 38 7.78 11.06 18.10
N LEU A 39 6.61 11.03 18.75
CA LEU A 39 5.60 10.00 18.56
C LEU A 39 5.01 10.04 17.15
N ALA A 40 4.68 11.24 16.66
CA ALA A 40 4.17 11.45 15.31
C ALA A 40 5.18 11.01 14.24
N GLN A 41 6.47 11.33 14.42
CA GLN A 41 7.54 10.90 13.51
C GLN A 41 7.69 9.37 13.51
N ARG A 42 7.67 8.74 14.70
CA ARG A 42 7.73 7.29 14.82
C ARG A 42 6.54 6.63 14.14
N ALA A 43 5.32 7.09 14.44
CA ALA A 43 4.11 6.56 13.82
C ALA A 43 4.12 6.69 12.28
N ARG A 44 4.54 7.85 11.74
CA ARG A 44 4.67 8.06 10.29
C ARG A 44 5.67 7.10 9.67
N ALA A 45 6.83 6.90 10.31
CA ALA A 45 7.86 5.99 9.81
C ALA A 45 7.39 4.52 9.82
N GLU A 46 6.65 4.11 10.85
CA GLU A 46 6.09 2.77 10.94
C GLU A 46 4.98 2.55 9.91
N LEU A 47 4.05 3.50 9.76
CA LEU A 47 3.00 3.45 8.74
C LEU A 47 3.57 3.40 7.33
N ALA A 48 4.63 4.17 7.03
CA ALA A 48 5.26 4.15 5.71
C ALA A 48 5.85 2.76 5.37
N ARG A 49 6.49 2.11 6.34
CA ARG A 49 7.01 0.74 6.15
C ARG A 49 5.89 -0.28 5.97
N LEU A 50 4.87 -0.21 6.82
CA LEU A 50 3.71 -1.10 6.72
C LEU A 50 2.99 -0.95 5.38
N GLU A 51 2.84 0.27 4.89
CA GLU A 51 2.23 0.53 3.59
C GLU A 51 2.97 -0.16 2.45
N ILE A 52 4.32 -0.12 2.44
CA ILE A 52 5.12 -0.82 1.44
C ILE A 52 4.90 -2.34 1.53
N ILE A 53 4.93 -2.90 2.73
CA ILE A 53 4.71 -4.34 2.94
C ILE A 53 3.32 -4.76 2.47
N ILE A 54 2.29 -4.03 2.89
CA ILE A 54 0.90 -4.30 2.53
C ILE A 54 0.70 -4.23 1.01
N ARG A 55 1.22 -3.20 0.34
CA ARG A 55 1.16 -3.10 -1.12
C ARG A 55 1.78 -4.31 -1.80
N ARG A 56 2.95 -4.73 -1.35
CA ARG A 56 3.66 -5.89 -1.91
C ARG A 56 2.90 -7.20 -1.67
N LEU A 57 2.34 -7.39 -0.47
CA LEU A 57 1.49 -8.56 -0.17
C LEU A 57 0.25 -8.60 -1.07
N LEU A 58 -0.41 -7.45 -1.26
CA LEU A 58 -1.55 -7.34 -2.16
C LEU A 58 -1.16 -7.57 -3.62
N THR A 59 0.01 -7.12 -4.05
CA THR A 59 0.52 -7.40 -5.40
C THR A 59 0.78 -8.89 -5.59
N LEU A 60 1.42 -9.54 -4.62
CA LEU A 60 1.65 -10.99 -4.67
C LEU A 60 0.32 -11.77 -4.68
N MET A 61 -0.65 -11.34 -3.87
CA MET A 61 -2.01 -11.89 -3.90
C MET A 61 -2.68 -11.68 -5.26
N ALA A 62 -2.55 -10.48 -5.83
CA ALA A 62 -3.15 -10.13 -7.13
C ALA A 62 -2.60 -10.97 -8.28
N LEU A 63 -1.29 -11.26 -8.28
CA LEU A 63 -0.63 -12.11 -9.27
C LEU A 63 -1.07 -13.58 -9.17
N GLY A 64 -1.45 -14.04 -7.98
CA GLY A 64 -2.00 -15.38 -7.77
C GLY A 64 -3.49 -15.55 -8.10
N LEU A 65 -4.21 -14.45 -8.40
CA LEU A 65 -5.64 -14.49 -8.69
C LEU A 65 -5.90 -14.76 -10.17
N VAL A 66 -6.64 -15.82 -10.47
CA VAL A 66 -7.21 -16.04 -11.79
C VAL A 66 -8.48 -15.18 -11.92
N LEU A 67 -8.41 -14.14 -12.74
CA LEU A 67 -9.56 -13.25 -12.98
C LEU A 67 -10.53 -13.86 -13.98
N PRO A 68 -11.85 -13.89 -13.69
CA PRO A 68 -12.81 -14.19 -14.71
C PRO A 68 -12.80 -13.12 -15.81
N PRO A 69 -13.04 -13.49 -17.08
CA PRO A 69 -13.10 -12.53 -18.16
C PRO A 69 -14.17 -11.47 -17.85
N VAL A 70 -13.78 -10.21 -17.95
CA VAL A 70 -14.71 -9.10 -17.73
C VAL A 70 -15.70 -9.11 -18.89
N PRO A 71 -17.02 -9.25 -18.65
CA PRO A 71 -17.99 -9.10 -19.72
C PRO A 71 -17.81 -7.71 -20.34
N VAL A 72 -17.64 -7.68 -21.67
CA VAL A 72 -17.55 -6.44 -22.42
C VAL A 72 -18.89 -5.72 -22.22
N ARG A 73 -18.92 -4.73 -21.34
CA ARG A 73 -20.07 -3.83 -21.27
C ARG A 73 -20.17 -3.14 -22.63
N ALA A 74 -21.25 -3.41 -23.36
CA ALA A 74 -21.60 -2.59 -24.50
C ALA A 74 -21.54 -1.13 -24.05
N PHE A 75 -20.68 -0.33 -24.69
CA PHE A 75 -20.59 1.08 -24.40
C PHE A 75 -21.95 1.69 -24.67
N SER A 76 -22.72 1.98 -23.62
CA SER A 76 -23.80 2.95 -23.76
C SER A 76 -23.11 4.27 -24.06
N VAL A 77 -23.23 4.72 -25.31
CA VAL A 77 -22.80 6.04 -25.76
C VAL A 77 -23.65 7.06 -24.99
N HIS A 78 -23.18 7.44 -23.80
CA HIS A 78 -23.75 8.59 -23.14
C HIS A 78 -23.25 9.82 -23.91
N PRO A 79 -24.17 10.71 -24.36
CA PRO A 79 -23.75 11.97 -24.95
C PRO A 79 -22.87 12.74 -23.94
N PRO A 80 -21.90 13.53 -24.41
CA PRO A 80 -21.02 14.28 -23.54
C PRO A 80 -21.85 15.28 -22.73
N CYS A 81 -22.10 14.96 -21.46
CA CYS A 81 -22.65 15.92 -20.52
C CYS A 81 -21.57 16.99 -20.26
N SER A 82 -21.72 18.16 -20.91
CA SER A 82 -21.03 19.39 -20.55
C SER A 82 -21.51 19.81 -19.16
N GLY A 83 -20.89 19.28 -18.13
CA GLY A 83 -21.23 19.53 -16.73
C GLY A 83 -19.96 19.65 -15.92
N ARG A 84 -19.62 20.91 -15.66
CA ARG A 84 -18.89 21.46 -14.52
C ARG A 84 -18.15 20.41 -13.66
N VAL A 85 -16.84 20.37 -13.82
CA VAL A 85 -15.94 19.61 -12.96
C VAL A 85 -15.97 20.23 -11.56
N GLU A 86 -16.88 19.77 -10.71
CA GLU A 86 -16.70 19.91 -9.27
C GLU A 86 -15.61 18.91 -8.87
N THR A 87 -14.44 19.42 -8.58
CA THR A 87 -13.37 18.68 -7.92
C THR A 87 -13.83 18.29 -6.52
N LYS A 88 -14.65 17.24 -6.43
CA LYS A 88 -14.77 16.50 -5.17
C LYS A 88 -13.39 16.00 -4.83
N ALA A 89 -12.83 16.53 -3.75
CA ALA A 89 -11.63 15.99 -3.13
C ALA A 89 -11.88 14.50 -2.86
N SER A 90 -11.48 13.67 -3.83
CA SER A 90 -11.50 12.23 -3.71
C SER A 90 -10.42 11.85 -2.72
N THR A 91 -10.78 11.75 -1.44
CA THR A 91 -10.00 11.10 -0.39
C THR A 91 -10.00 9.58 -0.60
N GLY A 92 -10.08 9.16 -1.85
CA GLY A 92 -9.98 7.76 -2.23
C GLY A 92 -8.52 7.42 -2.52
N LEU A 93 -8.12 6.25 -2.10
CA LEU A 93 -6.87 5.57 -2.46
C LEU A 93 -6.72 5.35 -4.00
N THR A 94 -7.11 6.34 -4.81
CA THR A 94 -6.92 6.37 -6.26
C THR A 94 -5.44 6.50 -6.65
N GLY A 95 -4.56 6.71 -5.68
CA GLY A 95 -3.11 6.74 -5.86
C GLY A 95 -2.40 5.41 -5.62
N LEU A 96 -3.09 4.26 -5.65
CA LEU A 96 -2.44 2.95 -5.81
C LEU A 96 -1.99 2.76 -7.27
N SER A 97 -1.29 3.76 -7.80
CA SER A 97 -0.36 3.52 -8.88
C SER A 97 0.62 2.45 -8.38
N PRO A 98 0.98 1.44 -9.16
CA PRO A 98 1.88 0.38 -8.73
C PRO A 98 3.33 0.85 -8.64
N ARG A 99 3.56 2.01 -8.02
CA ARG A 99 4.89 2.43 -7.60
C ARG A 99 5.31 1.53 -6.45
N LEU A 100 5.85 0.37 -6.79
CA LEU A 100 6.57 -0.52 -5.89
C LEU A 100 7.90 0.12 -5.41
N MET A 101 8.20 1.30 -5.92
CA MET A 101 9.32 2.12 -5.47
C MET A 101 9.04 2.67 -4.08
N GLY A 102 10.05 2.65 -3.23
CA GLY A 102 9.98 3.23 -1.89
C GLY A 102 9.60 4.71 -1.92
N PRO A 103 9.22 5.31 -0.79
CA PRO A 103 8.90 6.72 -0.73
C PRO A 103 10.10 7.51 -1.28
N ASP A 104 9.81 8.37 -2.27
CA ASP A 104 10.78 9.37 -2.72
C ASP A 104 11.25 10.10 -1.45
N MET A 105 12.51 9.91 -1.11
CA MET A 105 13.16 10.62 -0.03
C MET A 105 13.48 12.02 -0.55
N ASP A 106 12.42 12.83 -0.73
CA ASP A 106 12.59 14.25 -0.96
C ASP A 106 13.34 14.83 0.23
N GLY A 107 14.61 15.17 0.02
CA GLY A 107 15.48 15.77 1.03
C GLY A 107 14.93 17.08 1.62
N SER A 108 13.92 17.67 0.98
CA SER A 108 13.14 18.81 1.44
C SER A 108 12.39 18.55 2.76
N ALA A 109 11.97 17.31 3.03
CA ALA A 109 11.28 16.98 4.28
C ALA A 109 12.20 17.07 5.52
N LEU A 110 13.50 16.84 5.35
CA LEU A 110 14.48 16.94 6.44
C LEU A 110 14.78 18.40 6.81
N ALA A 111 14.83 19.31 5.84
CA ALA A 111 15.16 20.72 6.09
C ALA A 111 14.07 21.46 6.88
N ASN A 112 12.80 21.07 6.71
CA ASN A 112 11.66 21.66 7.45
C ASN A 112 11.44 21.02 8.83
N ALA A 113 12.11 19.89 9.10
CA ALA A 113 11.94 19.14 10.35
C ALA A 113 12.59 19.80 11.57
N THR A 114 13.56 20.69 11.36
CA THR A 114 14.38 21.28 12.45
C THR A 114 13.78 22.54 13.07
N ARG A 115 12.78 23.17 12.45
CA ARG A 115 12.31 24.52 12.84
C ARG A 115 11.03 24.62 13.68
N ALA A 116 10.26 23.58 13.87
CA ALA A 116 9.01 23.69 14.63
C ALA A 116 9.06 22.86 15.93
N CYS A 117 9.33 23.50 17.06
CA CYS A 117 9.12 22.92 18.39
C CYS A 117 7.63 23.02 18.73
N GLY A 118 6.87 21.88 18.61
CA GLY A 118 5.47 21.88 18.99
C GLY A 118 4.77 20.52 18.75
N PRO A 119 3.60 20.32 19.33
CA PRO A 119 2.77 19.18 19.02
C PRO A 119 2.33 19.22 17.56
N VAL A 120 2.18 18.05 16.95
CA VAL A 120 1.78 17.88 15.54
C VAL A 120 0.33 17.45 15.49
N GLN A 121 -0.43 17.93 14.50
CA GLN A 121 -1.80 17.47 14.28
C GLN A 121 -1.83 15.96 14.04
N ALA A 122 -2.71 15.28 14.78
CA ALA A 122 -2.85 13.82 14.71
C ALA A 122 -3.70 13.37 13.51
N ALA A 123 -4.65 14.19 13.06
CA ALA A 123 -5.63 13.85 12.04
C ALA A 123 -5.04 13.17 10.78
N PRO A 124 -3.95 13.66 10.14
CA PRO A 124 -3.40 13.00 8.94
C PRO A 124 -2.80 11.62 9.24
N ILE A 125 -2.29 11.41 10.44
CA ILE A 125 -1.73 10.11 10.86
C ILE A 125 -2.86 9.12 11.12
N LEU A 126 -3.89 9.55 11.84
CA LEU A 126 -5.07 8.73 12.14
C LEU A 126 -5.85 8.37 10.87
N ALA A 127 -6.02 9.32 9.95
CA ALA A 127 -6.65 9.06 8.66
C ALA A 127 -5.88 8.00 7.83
N ARG A 128 -4.54 8.08 7.81
CA ARG A 128 -3.69 7.09 7.13
C ARG A 128 -3.78 5.72 7.79
N LEU A 129 -3.77 5.68 9.12
CA LEU A 129 -3.97 4.44 9.88
C LEU A 129 -5.32 3.80 9.56
N ALA A 130 -6.41 4.56 9.61
CA ALA A 130 -7.75 4.09 9.30
C ALA A 130 -7.86 3.58 7.85
N ALA A 131 -7.23 4.27 6.89
CA ALA A 131 -7.19 3.83 5.50
C ALA A 131 -6.49 2.48 5.33
N LEU A 132 -5.36 2.24 6.01
CA LEU A 132 -4.67 0.95 5.98
C LEU A 132 -5.46 -0.15 6.68
N GLN A 133 -6.15 0.16 7.77
CA GLN A 133 -7.03 -0.79 8.45
C GLN A 133 -8.21 -1.20 7.56
N ALA A 134 -8.86 -0.23 6.90
CA ALA A 134 -9.94 -0.50 5.94
C ALA A 134 -9.47 -1.36 4.75
N LEU A 135 -8.25 -1.13 4.27
CA LEU A 135 -7.64 -1.92 3.21
C LEU A 135 -7.42 -3.38 3.65
N LEU A 136 -6.93 -3.59 4.87
CA LEU A 136 -6.70 -4.92 5.43
C LEU A 136 -7.99 -5.62 5.91
N ALA A 137 -9.11 -4.91 6.03
CA ALA A 137 -10.41 -5.51 6.31
C ALA A 137 -10.97 -6.26 5.10
N ALA A 138 -10.62 -5.83 3.86
CA ALA A 138 -11.08 -6.47 2.63
C ALA A 138 -9.93 -6.65 1.61
N PRO A 139 -8.87 -7.39 1.94
CA PRO A 139 -7.66 -7.49 1.13
C PRO A 139 -7.91 -8.09 -0.25
N GLU A 140 -8.82 -9.06 -0.36
CA GLU A 140 -9.17 -9.69 -1.64
C GLU A 140 -9.82 -8.71 -2.63
N ALA A 141 -10.70 -7.82 -2.15
CA ALA A 141 -11.33 -6.84 -3.02
C ALA A 141 -10.30 -5.89 -3.63
N HIS A 142 -9.32 -5.48 -2.83
CA HIS A 142 -8.20 -4.65 -3.27
C HIS A 142 -7.25 -5.41 -4.19
N ALA A 143 -6.94 -6.68 -3.89
CA ALA A 143 -6.12 -7.53 -4.74
C ALA A 143 -6.77 -7.76 -6.12
N ARG A 144 -8.09 -7.99 -6.19
CA ARG A 144 -8.82 -8.12 -7.46
C ARG A 144 -8.77 -6.84 -8.31
N ARG A 145 -8.89 -5.65 -7.67
CA ARG A 145 -8.75 -4.37 -8.39
C ARG A 145 -7.33 -4.20 -8.92
N LEU A 146 -6.34 -4.51 -8.11
CA LEU A 146 -4.93 -4.44 -8.50
C LEU A 146 -4.61 -5.43 -9.62
N ALA A 147 -5.11 -6.67 -9.55
CA ALA A 147 -4.94 -7.68 -10.58
C ALA A 147 -5.46 -7.20 -11.96
N ARG A 148 -6.65 -6.56 -11.98
CA ARG A 148 -7.20 -5.96 -13.22
C ARG A 148 -6.32 -4.82 -13.74
N THR A 149 -5.71 -4.05 -12.85
CA THR A 149 -4.80 -2.96 -13.25
C THR A 149 -3.51 -3.54 -13.85
N LEU A 150 -2.91 -4.52 -13.19
CA LEU A 150 -1.73 -5.22 -13.68
C LEU A 150 -1.99 -5.91 -15.02
N GLU A 151 -3.15 -6.54 -15.19
CA GLU A 151 -3.53 -7.15 -16.47
C GLU A 151 -3.65 -6.12 -17.60
N ARG A 152 -4.23 -4.95 -17.32
CA ARG A 152 -4.29 -3.84 -18.31
C ARG A 152 -2.92 -3.34 -18.68
N GLN A 153 -2.02 -3.16 -17.72
CA GLN A 153 -0.63 -2.72 -17.94
C GLN A 153 0.13 -3.75 -18.79
N ARG A 154 -0.04 -5.04 -18.47
CA ARG A 154 0.56 -6.12 -19.27
C ARG A 154 0.05 -6.12 -20.72
N LYS A 155 -1.26 -5.96 -20.92
CA LYS A 155 -1.86 -5.85 -22.26
C LYS A 155 -1.40 -4.61 -23.02
N ALA A 156 -1.05 -3.54 -22.30
CA ALA A 156 -0.49 -2.31 -22.89
C ALA A 156 1.03 -2.42 -23.21
N GLY A 157 1.66 -3.55 -22.91
CA GLY A 157 3.10 -3.74 -23.13
C GLY A 157 3.98 -2.97 -22.13
N GLU A 158 3.43 -2.54 -20.99
CA GLU A 158 4.22 -1.86 -19.96
C GLU A 158 5.22 -2.84 -19.32
N ALA A 159 6.41 -2.33 -18.97
CA ALA A 159 7.41 -3.10 -18.26
C ALA A 159 6.89 -3.61 -16.91
N ALA A 160 7.35 -4.80 -16.51
CA ALA A 160 6.99 -5.37 -15.22
C ALA A 160 7.40 -4.44 -14.05
N PRO A 161 6.54 -4.25 -13.04
CA PRO A 161 6.87 -3.44 -11.87
C PRO A 161 8.07 -4.02 -11.11
N MET A 162 9.06 -3.19 -10.82
CA MET A 162 10.26 -3.62 -10.10
C MET A 162 10.05 -3.54 -8.58
N ALA A 163 10.30 -4.63 -7.88
CA ALA A 163 10.29 -4.68 -6.42
C ALA A 163 11.71 -4.51 -5.87
N LEU A 164 12.04 -3.30 -5.42
CA LEU A 164 13.33 -3.02 -4.79
C LEU A 164 13.40 -3.60 -3.36
N PRO A 165 14.59 -3.99 -2.88
CA PRO A 165 14.78 -4.37 -1.49
C PRO A 165 14.30 -3.28 -0.53
N MET A 166 13.77 -3.68 0.63
CA MET A 166 13.30 -2.75 1.63
C MET A 166 14.43 -2.39 2.60
N ASN A 167 14.68 -1.10 2.77
CA ASN A 167 15.70 -0.63 3.70
C ASN A 167 15.19 -0.69 5.16
N ARG A 168 16.12 -0.90 6.11
CA ARG A 168 15.86 -0.84 7.57
C ARG A 168 14.81 -1.85 8.05
N THR A 169 14.79 -3.04 7.49
CA THR A 169 13.90 -4.16 7.93
C THR A 169 14.15 -4.56 9.38
N HIS A 170 15.38 -4.37 9.90
CA HIS A 170 15.75 -4.61 11.31
C HIS A 170 14.96 -3.79 12.34
N ARG A 171 14.25 -2.73 11.91
CA ARG A 171 13.39 -1.91 12.78
C ARG A 171 11.94 -2.40 12.83
N LEU A 172 11.62 -3.45 12.10
CA LEU A 172 10.33 -4.11 12.12
C LEU A 172 10.33 -5.23 13.17
N PRO A 173 9.16 -5.65 13.67
CA PRO A 173 9.04 -6.91 14.39
C PRO A 173 9.68 -8.06 13.59
N PRO A 174 10.33 -9.04 14.23
CA PRO A 174 11.15 -10.05 13.55
C PRO A 174 10.38 -10.78 12.43
N GLU A 175 9.13 -11.14 12.65
CA GLU A 175 8.29 -11.81 11.67
C GLU A 175 8.01 -10.92 10.45
N LEU A 176 7.67 -9.65 10.67
CA LEU A 176 7.50 -8.69 9.58
C LEU A 176 8.81 -8.36 8.87
N GLY A 177 9.92 -8.35 9.60
CA GLY A 177 11.25 -8.22 9.03
C GLY A 177 11.58 -9.35 8.06
N ALA A 178 11.31 -10.60 8.46
CA ALA A 178 11.50 -11.78 7.62
C ALA A 178 10.60 -11.72 6.36
N ILE A 179 9.31 -11.37 6.54
CA ILE A 179 8.36 -11.20 5.43
C ILE A 179 8.85 -10.10 4.48
N ALA A 180 9.26 -8.94 5.00
CA ALA A 180 9.72 -7.81 4.19
C ALA A 180 11.00 -8.14 3.39
N THR A 181 11.84 -9.01 3.90
CA THR A 181 13.07 -9.47 3.23
C THR A 181 12.77 -10.47 2.12
N ALA A 182 11.81 -11.38 2.32
CA ALA A 182 11.44 -12.40 1.33
C ALA A 182 10.57 -11.84 0.18
N LEU A 183 9.77 -10.81 0.44
CA LEU A 183 8.80 -10.26 -0.53
C LEU A 183 9.40 -9.83 -1.88
N PRO A 184 10.56 -9.14 -1.97
CA PRO A 184 11.13 -8.73 -3.26
C PRO A 184 11.46 -9.91 -4.16
N GLU A 185 11.96 -11.01 -3.60
CA GLU A 185 12.30 -12.23 -4.36
C GLU A 185 11.04 -12.93 -4.85
N LEU A 186 10.05 -13.12 -3.97
CA LEU A 186 8.77 -13.72 -4.34
C LEU A 186 8.04 -12.93 -5.43
N LEU A 187 8.08 -11.59 -5.36
CA LEU A 187 7.52 -10.74 -6.40
C LEU A 187 8.29 -10.85 -7.71
N ARG A 188 9.62 -10.87 -7.66
CA ARG A 188 10.46 -11.05 -8.86
C ARG A 188 10.13 -12.37 -9.54
N ASP A 189 9.99 -13.45 -8.77
CA ASP A 189 9.64 -14.76 -9.32
C ASP A 189 8.22 -14.77 -9.90
N ALA A 190 7.27 -14.14 -9.24
CA ALA A 190 5.91 -14.01 -9.73
C ALA A 190 5.82 -13.16 -11.02
N PHE A 191 6.70 -12.16 -11.18
CA PHE A 191 6.77 -11.34 -12.40
C PHE A 191 7.54 -11.98 -13.55
N LYS A 192 8.29 -13.07 -13.36
CA LYS A 192 8.94 -13.79 -14.47
C LYS A 192 7.94 -14.24 -15.55
N SER A 193 6.72 -14.60 -15.14
CA SER A 193 5.64 -14.94 -16.08
C SER A 193 5.11 -13.73 -16.87
N TRP A 194 5.41 -12.50 -16.44
CA TRP A 194 5.04 -11.28 -17.17
C TRP A 194 5.79 -11.14 -18.48
N GLU A 195 7.08 -11.44 -18.47
CA GLU A 195 7.98 -11.28 -19.63
C GLU A 195 7.82 -12.40 -20.67
N SER A 196 7.40 -13.60 -20.24
CA SER A 196 7.29 -14.77 -21.12
C SER A 196 5.99 -14.83 -21.95
N SER A 197 5.14 -13.82 -21.88
CA SER A 197 3.83 -13.79 -22.55
C SER A 197 3.70 -12.67 -23.60
N GLY A 198 4.86 -12.12 -24.06
CA GLY A 198 4.95 -11.13 -25.15
C GLY A 198 5.30 -11.78 -26.48
#